data_80a05ec4e77ec776ac46fc8d224aacab
#
_entry.id   80a05ec4e77ec776ac46fc8d224aacab
#
_cell.length_a   1.000
_cell.length_b   1.000
_cell.length_c   1.000
_cell.angle_alpha   90.00
_cell.angle_beta   90.00
_cell.angle_gamma   90.00
#
_symmetry.space_group_name_H-M   'P 1'
#
loop_
_entity.id
_entity.type
_entity.pdbx_description
1 polymer ?
#
loop_
_entity_poly.entity_id
_entity_poly.type
_entity_poly.pdbx_seq_one_letter_code
_entity_poly.pdbx_strand_id
1 'polypeptide(L)'
;REKESIAQIEREFKNNKDDICCIIIEPIQGEGGDNHFRNDFFIELRRICDENDALLLFDEVQTGVGMTGKMWAYEHLTIKPDILCFGKKMQVCGILSNTRIDEVEDNVFHKSSRINSTWGGNYTDMVRATKYLEIIEEDNLINNSDQMGNYLHKLLVQLQNNYPDLITGVRGKGLFRAFDIKQDLRKPLLEKCFQNGIIVLACGNNSIRFRTRLNITESELDEGVNLISSSLKQII
;
A
#
# COMPACT_ATOMS: atom_id res chain seq x y z
N ARG A 1 19.23 7.85 3.66
CA ARG A 1 17.86 8.17 4.12
C ARG A 1 17.37 7.15 5.17
N GLU A 2 17.21 5.84 4.85
CA GLU A 2 16.72 4.85 5.85
C GLU A 2 17.59 4.82 7.12
N LYS A 3 18.94 4.81 7.01
CA LYS A 3 19.84 4.87 8.16
C LYS A 3 19.67 6.17 8.97
N GLU A 4 19.44 7.27 8.32
CA GLU A 4 19.17 8.57 8.97
C GLU A 4 17.83 8.52 9.73
N SER A 5 16.80 7.92 9.11
CA SER A 5 15.49 7.74 9.75
C SER A 5 15.60 6.83 10.97
N ILE A 6 16.35 5.72 10.89
CA ILE A 6 16.60 4.84 12.04
C ILE A 6 17.28 5.62 13.17
N ALA A 7 18.36 6.38 12.88
CA ALA A 7 19.04 7.18 13.88
C ALA A 7 18.17 8.28 14.50
N GLN A 8 17.20 8.81 13.75
CA GLN A 8 16.19 9.75 14.27
C GLN A 8 15.21 9.05 15.20
N ILE A 9 14.69 7.89 14.81
CA ILE A 9 13.76 7.09 15.61
C ILE A 9 14.42 6.68 16.94
N GLU A 10 15.62 6.14 16.91
CA GLU A 10 16.38 5.76 18.12
C GLU A 10 16.60 6.97 19.07
N ARG A 11 16.81 8.14 18.49
CA ARG A 11 16.98 9.38 19.27
C ARG A 11 15.66 9.79 19.93
N GLU A 12 14.53 9.65 19.23
CA GLU A 12 13.22 9.95 19.81
C GLU A 12 12.88 9.00 20.96
N PHE A 13 13.11 7.70 20.81
CA PHE A 13 12.92 6.74 21.91
C PHE A 13 13.83 7.06 23.12
N LYS A 14 15.08 7.46 22.87
CA LYS A 14 16.01 7.85 23.93
C LYS A 14 15.56 9.12 24.67
N ASN A 15 15.04 10.11 23.93
CA ASN A 15 14.64 11.40 24.48
C ASN A 15 13.29 11.33 25.20
N ASN A 16 12.42 10.39 24.81
CA ASN A 16 11.07 10.20 25.32
C ASN A 16 10.92 8.77 25.88
N LYS A 17 11.80 8.45 26.83
CA LYS A 17 11.85 7.14 27.45
C LYS A 17 10.50 6.79 28.07
N ASP A 18 10.00 5.59 27.82
CA ASP A 18 8.75 5.02 28.33
C ASP A 18 7.47 5.81 27.93
N ASP A 19 7.55 6.73 26.94
CA ASP A 19 6.42 7.57 26.48
C ASP A 19 5.97 7.23 25.05
N ILE A 20 6.77 6.50 24.30
CA ILE A 20 6.42 6.08 22.92
C ILE A 20 5.87 4.66 22.96
N CYS A 21 4.58 4.50 22.68
CA CYS A 21 3.91 3.20 22.71
C CYS A 21 4.01 2.41 21.41
N CYS A 22 4.27 3.06 20.26
CA CYS A 22 4.31 2.36 18.99
C CYS A 22 5.04 3.13 17.88
N ILE A 23 5.44 2.38 16.85
CA ILE A 23 5.77 2.90 15.51
C ILE A 23 4.65 2.48 14.57
N ILE A 24 4.05 3.44 13.85
CA ILE A 24 3.09 3.16 12.77
C ILE A 24 3.69 3.52 11.41
N ILE A 25 3.58 2.61 10.44
CA ILE A 25 4.13 2.79 9.09
C ILE A 25 3.31 2.05 8.04
N GLU A 26 3.16 2.63 6.84
CA GLU A 26 2.69 1.89 5.67
C GLU A 26 3.82 0.96 5.17
N PRO A 27 3.60 -0.34 4.92
CA PRO A 27 4.63 -1.23 4.35
C PRO A 27 5.14 -0.76 2.98
N ILE A 28 4.26 -0.14 2.20
CA ILE A 28 4.57 0.65 1.01
C ILE A 28 3.81 1.96 1.16
N GLN A 29 4.51 3.05 1.25
CA GLN A 29 3.89 4.37 1.41
C GLN A 29 3.15 4.75 0.13
N GLY A 30 1.81 4.75 0.16
CA GLY A 30 0.99 4.95 -1.02
C GLY A 30 0.86 6.40 -1.46
N GLU A 31 0.14 7.21 -0.70
CA GLU A 31 -0.12 8.63 -1.04
C GLU A 31 1.15 9.47 -1.06
N GLY A 32 2.10 9.15 -0.20
CA GLY A 32 3.38 9.84 -0.08
C GLY A 32 4.32 9.65 -1.28
N GLY A 33 3.96 8.83 -2.29
CA GLY A 33 4.74 8.68 -3.51
C GLY A 33 5.05 7.24 -3.93
N ASP A 34 4.29 6.27 -3.49
CA ASP A 34 4.58 4.84 -3.71
C ASP A 34 6.03 4.49 -3.33
N ASN A 35 6.44 4.93 -2.13
CA ASN A 35 7.78 4.71 -1.66
C ASN A 35 7.91 3.30 -1.08
N HIS A 36 8.90 2.58 -1.58
CA HIS A 36 9.25 1.23 -1.15
C HIS A 36 10.47 1.27 -0.23
N PHE A 37 10.41 0.55 0.87
CA PHE A 37 11.50 0.43 1.82
C PHE A 37 12.12 -0.97 1.73
N ARG A 38 13.39 -1.08 2.08
CA ARG A 38 14.10 -2.35 2.13
C ARG A 38 13.67 -3.17 3.34
N ASN A 39 13.74 -4.49 3.23
CA ASN A 39 13.44 -5.39 4.35
C ASN A 39 14.29 -5.09 5.59
N ASP A 40 15.57 -4.74 5.42
CA ASP A 40 16.48 -4.36 6.51
C ASP A 40 15.97 -3.18 7.33
N PHE A 41 15.29 -2.21 6.68
CA PHE A 41 14.70 -1.08 7.38
C PHE A 41 13.59 -1.56 8.35
N PHE A 42 12.74 -2.47 7.91
CA PHE A 42 11.69 -3.02 8.75
C PHE A 42 12.23 -3.91 9.87
N ILE A 43 13.33 -4.64 9.63
CA ILE A 43 14.04 -5.40 10.67
C ILE A 43 14.52 -4.47 11.77
N GLU A 44 15.10 -3.30 11.41
CA GLU A 44 15.55 -2.31 12.39
C GLU A 44 14.37 -1.68 13.15
N LEU A 45 13.23 -1.37 12.48
CA LEU A 45 12.04 -0.89 13.17
C LEU A 45 11.52 -1.92 14.19
N ARG A 46 11.52 -3.21 13.82
CA ARG A 46 11.12 -4.29 14.72
C ARG A 46 12.04 -4.37 15.92
N ARG A 47 13.37 -4.35 15.70
CA ARG A 47 14.38 -4.33 16.78
C ARG A 47 14.14 -3.16 17.75
N ILE A 48 13.97 -1.95 17.24
CA ILE A 48 13.75 -0.76 18.07
C ILE A 48 12.47 -0.92 18.90
N CYS A 49 11.38 -1.40 18.31
CA CYS A 49 10.14 -1.65 19.05
C CYS A 49 10.34 -2.68 20.17
N ASP A 50 11.04 -3.79 19.89
CA ASP A 50 11.26 -4.85 20.89
C ASP A 50 12.17 -4.38 22.04
N GLU A 51 13.21 -3.60 21.75
CA GLU A 51 14.14 -3.06 22.74
C GLU A 51 13.50 -2.00 23.67
N ASN A 52 12.41 -1.37 23.23
CA ASN A 52 11.76 -0.26 23.96
C ASN A 52 10.32 -0.60 24.41
N ASP A 53 9.95 -1.89 24.38
CA ASP A 53 8.59 -2.35 24.73
C ASP A 53 7.47 -1.58 24.01
N ALA A 54 7.71 -1.25 22.74
CA ALA A 54 6.77 -0.55 21.88
C ALA A 54 6.18 -1.50 20.83
N LEU A 55 5.00 -1.17 20.29
CA LEU A 55 4.34 -1.95 19.25
C LEU A 55 4.77 -1.49 17.84
N LEU A 56 4.90 -2.43 16.91
CA LEU A 56 5.03 -2.13 15.49
C LEU A 56 3.67 -2.31 14.80
N LEU A 57 3.14 -1.20 14.26
CA LEU A 57 1.86 -1.17 13.57
C LEU A 57 2.08 -0.99 12.07
N PHE A 58 1.43 -1.83 11.25
CA PHE A 58 1.39 -1.62 9.81
C PHE A 58 0.04 -1.10 9.36
N ASP A 59 0.06 0.06 8.68
CA ASP A 59 -1.10 0.58 7.97
C ASP A 59 -1.19 -0.07 6.58
N GLU A 60 -2.04 -1.08 6.49
CA GLU A 60 -2.33 -1.80 5.25
C GLU A 60 -3.68 -1.40 4.62
N VAL A 61 -4.22 -0.27 5.03
CA VAL A 61 -5.48 0.25 4.49
C VAL A 61 -5.42 0.40 2.96
N GLN A 62 -4.26 0.69 2.39
CA GLN A 62 -4.10 0.81 0.94
C GLN A 62 -3.43 -0.42 0.31
N THR A 63 -2.49 -1.04 0.96
CA THR A 63 -1.66 -2.14 0.42
C THR A 63 -2.32 -3.51 0.57
N GLY A 64 -3.12 -3.73 1.61
CA GLY A 64 -3.73 -5.00 1.93
C GLY A 64 -4.81 -5.47 0.94
N VAL A 65 -5.41 -6.61 1.26
CA VAL A 65 -6.52 -7.24 0.52
C VAL A 65 -6.13 -7.53 -0.93
N GLY A 66 -5.01 -8.24 -1.11
CA GLY A 66 -4.58 -8.80 -2.40
C GLY A 66 -3.86 -7.85 -3.35
N MET A 67 -3.85 -6.54 -3.11
CA MET A 67 -3.36 -5.56 -4.08
C MET A 67 -1.89 -5.76 -4.47
N THR A 68 -1.07 -6.26 -3.56
CA THR A 68 0.37 -6.47 -3.79
C THR A 68 0.73 -7.87 -4.29
N GLY A 69 -0.26 -8.73 -4.61
CA GLY A 69 -0.06 -10.13 -4.94
C GLY A 69 0.10 -11.05 -3.73
N LYS A 70 -0.12 -10.51 -2.54
CA LYS A 70 -0.28 -11.21 -1.25
C LYS A 70 -1.51 -10.66 -0.56
N MET A 71 -2.11 -11.42 0.38
CA MET A 71 -3.26 -10.91 1.13
C MET A 71 -2.88 -9.61 1.85
N TRP A 72 -1.71 -9.59 2.49
CA TRP A 72 -1.13 -8.43 3.16
C TRP A 72 0.27 -8.11 2.63
N ALA A 73 0.62 -6.83 2.52
CA ALA A 73 1.92 -6.43 2.01
C ALA A 73 3.07 -6.86 2.93
N TYR A 74 2.83 -6.97 4.25
CA TYR A 74 3.86 -7.44 5.17
C TYR A 74 4.33 -8.87 4.85
N GLU A 75 3.55 -9.68 4.15
CA GLU A 75 3.95 -11.03 3.73
C GLU A 75 5.13 -11.03 2.74
N HIS A 76 5.48 -9.88 2.19
CA HIS A 76 6.71 -9.68 1.42
C HIS A 76 7.95 -9.39 2.30
N LEU A 77 7.76 -9.25 3.61
CA LEU A 77 8.82 -8.92 4.58
C LEU A 77 9.15 -10.16 5.43
N THR A 78 10.30 -10.13 6.08
CA THR A 78 10.72 -11.21 6.99
C THR A 78 10.22 -10.99 8.42
N ILE A 79 9.70 -9.82 8.73
CA ILE A 79 9.14 -9.49 10.05
C ILE A 79 7.61 -9.39 9.98
N LYS A 80 6.97 -9.46 11.13
CA LYS A 80 5.53 -9.29 11.27
C LYS A 80 5.22 -8.09 12.16
N PRO A 81 4.13 -7.34 11.90
CA PRO A 81 3.65 -6.31 12.81
C PRO A 81 2.98 -6.95 14.03
N ASP A 82 2.85 -6.17 15.11
CA ASP A 82 2.02 -6.52 16.26
C ASP A 82 0.55 -6.21 15.98
N ILE A 83 0.30 -5.10 15.27
CA ILE A 83 -1.03 -4.68 14.84
C ILE A 83 -0.99 -4.33 13.35
N LEU A 84 -2.06 -4.69 12.64
CA LEU A 84 -2.28 -4.36 11.24
C LEU A 84 -3.60 -3.63 11.11
N CYS A 85 -3.60 -2.44 10.49
CA CYS A 85 -4.81 -1.68 10.16
C CYS A 85 -5.28 -2.02 8.75
N PHE A 86 -6.58 -2.24 8.57
CA PHE A 86 -7.17 -2.52 7.27
C PHE A 86 -8.41 -1.66 7.00
N GLY A 87 -8.78 -1.53 5.74
CA GLY A 87 -9.95 -0.75 5.32
C GLY A 87 -10.10 -0.75 3.80
N LYS A 88 -10.71 0.30 3.25
CA LYS A 88 -10.92 0.49 1.79
C LYS A 88 -11.52 -0.76 1.12
N LYS A 89 -10.70 -1.57 0.44
CA LYS A 89 -11.12 -2.77 -0.30
C LYS A 89 -11.82 -3.81 0.57
N MET A 90 -11.51 -3.88 1.86
CA MET A 90 -12.21 -4.75 2.80
C MET A 90 -13.68 -4.33 3.03
N GLN A 91 -14.06 -3.09 2.65
CA GLN A 91 -15.39 -2.49 2.85
C GLN A 91 -15.78 -2.27 4.32
N VAL A 92 -14.99 -2.74 5.24
CA VAL A 92 -15.05 -2.46 6.67
C VAL A 92 -13.65 -2.07 7.14
N CYS A 93 -13.55 -1.10 8.04
CA CYS A 93 -12.29 -0.71 8.66
C CYS A 93 -12.12 -1.46 9.97
N GLY A 94 -10.88 -1.82 10.29
CA GLY A 94 -10.57 -2.51 11.53
C GLY A 94 -9.08 -2.70 11.73
N ILE A 95 -8.76 -3.43 12.78
CA ILE A 95 -7.41 -3.86 13.12
C ILE A 95 -7.37 -5.37 13.32
N LEU A 96 -6.22 -5.96 13.02
CA LEU A 96 -5.83 -7.30 13.42
C LEU A 96 -4.65 -7.18 14.38
N SER A 97 -4.59 -8.00 15.41
CA SER A 97 -3.45 -8.05 16.33
C SER A 97 -2.88 -9.46 16.43
N ASN A 98 -1.61 -9.55 16.78
CA ASN A 98 -1.00 -10.80 17.18
C ASN A 98 -1.19 -11.06 18.70
N THR A 99 -0.63 -12.15 19.21
CA THR A 99 -0.77 -12.55 20.61
C THR A 99 -0.04 -11.65 21.61
N ARG A 100 0.79 -10.71 21.16
CA ARG A 100 1.47 -9.77 22.06
C ARG A 100 0.49 -8.88 22.81
N ILE A 101 -0.69 -8.61 22.23
CA ILE A 101 -1.73 -7.83 22.92
C ILE A 101 -2.28 -8.56 24.15
N ASP A 102 -2.19 -9.89 24.19
CA ASP A 102 -2.67 -10.70 25.30
C ASP A 102 -1.75 -10.62 26.54
N GLU A 103 -0.55 -10.03 26.40
CA GLU A 103 0.33 -9.71 27.54
C GLU A 103 -0.31 -8.66 28.47
N VAL A 104 -1.31 -7.91 27.96
CA VAL A 104 -2.09 -6.93 28.72
C VAL A 104 -3.46 -7.52 29.06
N GLU A 105 -3.69 -7.92 30.31
CA GLU A 105 -4.94 -8.56 30.76
C GLU A 105 -6.20 -7.72 30.42
N ASP A 106 -6.11 -6.40 30.58
CA ASP A 106 -7.21 -5.45 30.34
C ASP A 106 -7.15 -4.79 28.96
N ASN A 107 -6.63 -5.49 27.93
CA ASN A 107 -6.52 -4.93 26.58
C ASN A 107 -7.89 -4.63 25.96
N VAL A 108 -7.88 -3.90 24.84
CA VAL A 108 -9.07 -3.38 24.18
C VAL A 108 -10.01 -4.47 23.62
N PHE A 109 -9.55 -5.70 23.43
CA PHE A 109 -10.39 -6.81 22.97
C PHE A 109 -11.07 -7.54 24.13
N HIS A 110 -10.50 -7.46 25.35
CA HIS A 110 -11.10 -8.02 26.56
C HIS A 110 -12.09 -7.06 27.24
N LYS A 111 -11.90 -5.76 27.10
CA LYS A 111 -12.80 -4.75 27.69
C LYS A 111 -13.77 -4.18 26.67
N SER A 112 -15.06 -4.35 26.93
CA SER A 112 -16.13 -3.81 26.09
C SER A 112 -16.02 -2.28 25.91
N SER A 113 -16.40 -1.78 24.75
CA SER A 113 -16.55 -0.36 24.41
C SER A 113 -15.26 0.47 24.40
N ARG A 114 -14.08 -0.13 24.42
CA ARG A 114 -12.81 0.59 24.26
C ARG A 114 -12.45 0.88 22.81
N ILE A 115 -12.87 0.00 21.85
CA ILE A 115 -12.80 0.26 20.42
C ILE A 115 -14.23 0.43 19.94
N ASN A 116 -14.61 1.66 19.59
CA ASN A 116 -15.98 1.96 19.18
C ASN A 116 -16.05 3.14 18.23
N SER A 117 -17.00 3.07 17.28
CA SER A 117 -17.46 4.21 16.51
C SER A 117 -18.95 4.02 16.18
N THR A 118 -19.67 5.12 15.93
CA THR A 118 -21.12 5.08 15.65
C THR A 118 -21.47 4.13 14.49
N TRP A 119 -20.62 4.02 13.47
CA TRP A 119 -20.82 3.17 12.30
C TRP A 119 -19.84 1.99 12.23
N GLY A 120 -19.00 1.80 13.25
CA GLY A 120 -18.05 0.69 13.32
C GLY A 120 -18.78 -0.64 13.49
N GLY A 121 -18.36 -1.65 12.74
CA GLY A 121 -18.97 -2.98 12.80
C GLY A 121 -20.40 -3.04 12.25
N ASN A 122 -20.76 -2.16 11.31
CA ASN A 122 -22.06 -2.19 10.64
C ASN A 122 -22.27 -3.56 9.97
N TYR A 123 -23.39 -4.21 10.27
CA TYR A 123 -23.70 -5.56 9.75
C TYR A 123 -23.72 -5.64 8.23
N THR A 124 -24.21 -4.61 7.53
CA THR A 124 -24.22 -4.57 6.06
C THR A 124 -22.80 -4.58 5.51
N ASP A 125 -21.90 -3.82 6.12
CA ASP A 125 -20.50 -3.76 5.70
C ASP A 125 -19.78 -5.07 6.04
N MET A 126 -20.09 -5.70 7.16
CA MET A 126 -19.55 -7.02 7.54
C MET A 126 -19.97 -8.11 6.53
N VAL A 127 -21.25 -8.17 6.16
CA VAL A 127 -21.75 -9.11 5.14
C VAL A 127 -21.09 -8.86 3.79
N ARG A 128 -20.94 -7.58 3.41
CA ARG A 128 -20.25 -7.20 2.17
C ARG A 128 -18.78 -7.61 2.19
N ALA A 129 -18.08 -7.34 3.30
CA ALA A 129 -16.67 -7.73 3.48
C ALA A 129 -16.51 -9.25 3.37
N THR A 130 -17.38 -10.02 4.02
CA THR A 130 -17.37 -11.48 3.92
C THR A 130 -17.53 -11.94 2.47
N LYS A 131 -18.50 -11.36 1.73
CA LYS A 131 -18.70 -11.72 0.32
C LYS A 131 -17.53 -11.33 -0.59
N TYR A 132 -16.85 -10.21 -0.33
CA TYR A 132 -15.63 -9.86 -1.06
C TYR A 132 -14.49 -10.85 -0.80
N LEU A 133 -14.31 -11.29 0.44
CA LEU A 133 -13.29 -12.29 0.77
C LEU A 133 -13.58 -13.63 0.09
N GLU A 134 -14.84 -14.08 0.08
CA GLU A 134 -15.26 -15.28 -0.66
C GLU A 134 -14.93 -15.17 -2.16
N ILE A 135 -15.27 -14.07 -2.82
CA ILE A 135 -14.98 -13.83 -4.25
C ILE A 135 -13.46 -13.80 -4.50
N ILE A 136 -12.68 -13.15 -3.62
CA ILE A 136 -11.24 -13.09 -3.75
C ILE A 136 -10.63 -14.50 -3.71
N GLU A 137 -11.15 -15.38 -2.85
CA GLU A 137 -10.72 -16.76 -2.74
C GLU A 137 -11.22 -17.62 -3.90
N GLU A 138 -12.53 -17.60 -4.18
CA GLU A 138 -13.19 -18.39 -5.24
C GLU A 138 -12.58 -18.11 -6.62
N ASP A 139 -12.34 -16.84 -6.95
CA ASP A 139 -11.78 -16.39 -8.23
C ASP A 139 -10.24 -16.33 -8.25
N ASN A 140 -9.57 -16.74 -7.17
CA ASN A 140 -8.12 -16.72 -7.02
C ASN A 140 -7.49 -15.35 -7.35
N LEU A 141 -8.12 -14.26 -6.90
CA LEU A 141 -7.79 -12.89 -7.29
C LEU A 141 -6.44 -12.39 -6.76
N ILE A 142 -5.93 -12.97 -5.67
CA ILE A 142 -4.58 -12.66 -5.16
C ILE A 142 -3.52 -13.09 -6.18
N ASN A 143 -3.65 -14.30 -6.72
CA ASN A 143 -2.75 -14.79 -7.76
C ASN A 143 -2.90 -13.99 -9.06
N ASN A 144 -4.13 -13.63 -9.45
CA ASN A 144 -4.36 -12.73 -10.59
C ASN A 144 -3.64 -11.38 -10.38
N SER A 145 -3.73 -10.81 -9.18
CA SER A 145 -3.02 -9.56 -8.83
C SER A 145 -1.50 -9.68 -8.98
N ASP A 146 -0.92 -10.82 -8.60
CA ASP A 146 0.52 -11.05 -8.81
C ASP A 146 0.88 -11.16 -10.29
N GLN A 147 0.15 -11.99 -11.05
CA GLN A 147 0.39 -12.21 -12.49
C GLN A 147 0.19 -10.93 -13.29
N MET A 148 -0.95 -10.27 -13.14
CA MET A 148 -1.29 -9.02 -13.85
C MET A 148 -0.40 -7.87 -13.40
N GLY A 149 0.01 -7.86 -12.14
CA GLY A 149 0.99 -6.90 -11.62
C GLY A 149 2.36 -7.06 -12.29
N ASN A 150 2.82 -8.29 -12.51
CA ASN A 150 4.06 -8.56 -13.26
C ASN A 150 3.92 -8.21 -14.74
N TYR A 151 2.75 -8.43 -15.33
CA TYR A 151 2.45 -7.98 -16.69
C TYR A 151 2.46 -6.46 -16.82
N LEU A 152 1.74 -5.76 -15.94
CA LEU A 152 1.74 -4.30 -15.89
C LEU A 152 3.15 -3.73 -15.70
N HIS A 153 3.97 -4.35 -14.85
CA HIS A 153 5.36 -3.94 -14.69
C HIS A 153 6.13 -3.95 -16.01
N LYS A 154 5.99 -5.01 -16.81
CA LYS A 154 6.64 -5.10 -18.13
C LYS A 154 6.18 -3.99 -19.06
N LEU A 155 4.87 -3.71 -19.10
CA LEU A 155 4.32 -2.63 -19.93
C LEU A 155 4.83 -1.25 -19.49
N LEU A 156 4.91 -0.99 -18.18
CA LEU A 156 5.42 0.28 -17.67
C LEU A 156 6.93 0.45 -17.92
N VAL A 157 7.71 -0.62 -17.83
CA VAL A 157 9.14 -0.60 -18.22
C VAL A 157 9.30 -0.31 -19.71
N GLN A 158 8.47 -0.90 -20.57
CA GLN A 158 8.47 -0.57 -22.02
C GLN A 158 8.09 0.90 -22.24
N LEU A 159 7.08 1.40 -21.54
CA LEU A 159 6.71 2.82 -21.60
C LEU A 159 7.87 3.72 -21.17
N GLN A 160 8.56 3.40 -20.06
CA GLN A 160 9.75 4.11 -19.61
C GLN A 160 10.86 4.08 -20.67
N ASN A 161 11.11 2.94 -21.31
CA ASN A 161 12.14 2.81 -22.36
C ASN A 161 11.80 3.64 -23.61
N ASN A 162 10.51 3.81 -23.91
CA ASN A 162 10.06 4.67 -25.01
C ASN A 162 10.20 6.17 -24.69
N TYR A 163 10.23 6.53 -23.41
CA TYR A 163 10.29 7.91 -22.92
C TYR A 163 11.30 8.07 -21.77
N PRO A 164 12.58 7.71 -21.95
CA PRO A 164 13.55 7.61 -20.85
C PRO A 164 13.88 8.96 -20.20
N ASP A 165 13.71 10.06 -20.93
CA ASP A 165 13.93 11.42 -20.40
C ASP A 165 12.73 11.96 -19.63
N LEU A 166 11.58 11.31 -19.70
CA LEU A 166 10.32 11.78 -19.12
C LEU A 166 9.83 10.88 -17.98
N ILE A 167 9.98 9.57 -18.12
CA ILE A 167 9.49 8.55 -17.19
C ILE A 167 10.65 7.81 -16.57
N THR A 168 10.62 7.69 -15.24
CA THR A 168 11.66 6.98 -14.48
C THR A 168 11.02 6.22 -13.30
N GLY A 169 11.80 5.41 -12.62
CA GLY A 169 11.44 4.86 -11.34
C GLY A 169 10.19 3.95 -11.34
N VAL A 170 9.99 3.17 -12.42
CA VAL A 170 8.92 2.14 -12.43
C VAL A 170 9.12 1.19 -11.28
N ARG A 171 8.12 1.05 -10.41
CA ARG A 171 8.18 0.28 -9.16
C ARG A 171 6.84 -0.29 -8.76
N GLY A 172 6.85 -1.18 -7.77
CA GLY A 172 5.63 -1.73 -7.18
C GLY A 172 5.68 -3.24 -6.94
N LYS A 173 4.62 -3.76 -6.34
CA LYS A 173 4.34 -5.19 -6.10
C LYS A 173 2.90 -5.48 -6.50
N GLY A 174 2.65 -6.62 -7.15
CA GLY A 174 1.33 -6.94 -7.68
C GLY A 174 0.78 -5.78 -8.52
N LEU A 175 -0.47 -5.43 -8.34
CA LEU A 175 -1.14 -4.29 -9.01
C LEU A 175 -0.91 -2.95 -8.31
N PHE A 176 -0.17 -2.92 -7.21
CA PHE A 176 0.26 -1.70 -6.54
C PHE A 176 1.52 -1.16 -7.25
N ARG A 177 1.35 -0.35 -8.28
CA ARG A 177 2.41 0.11 -9.19
C ARG A 177 2.45 1.61 -9.32
N ALA A 178 3.65 2.15 -9.62
CA ALA A 178 3.85 3.55 -9.95
C ALA A 178 5.06 3.74 -10.87
N PHE A 179 5.12 4.91 -11.49
CA PHE A 179 6.31 5.48 -12.09
C PHE A 179 6.42 6.97 -11.76
N ASP A 180 7.61 7.53 -11.90
CA ASP A 180 7.84 8.96 -11.77
C ASP A 180 7.85 9.60 -13.15
N ILE A 181 7.32 10.83 -13.24
CA ILE A 181 7.32 11.66 -14.44
C ILE A 181 7.89 13.04 -14.10
N LYS A 182 8.42 13.76 -15.08
CA LYS A 182 8.79 15.17 -14.90
C LYS A 182 7.63 15.95 -14.28
N GLN A 183 7.93 16.73 -13.25
CA GLN A 183 6.93 17.38 -12.40
C GLN A 183 5.98 18.31 -13.18
N ASP A 184 6.49 19.01 -14.17
CA ASP A 184 5.76 19.91 -15.06
C ASP A 184 4.78 19.16 -16.00
N LEU A 185 5.07 17.90 -16.34
CA LEU A 185 4.23 17.06 -17.19
C LEU A 185 3.17 16.27 -16.42
N ARG A 186 3.28 16.15 -15.09
CA ARG A 186 2.36 15.30 -14.30
C ARG A 186 0.91 15.74 -14.42
N LYS A 187 0.62 17.03 -14.17
CA LYS A 187 -0.73 17.56 -14.26
C LYS A 187 -1.28 17.52 -15.68
N PRO A 188 -0.55 17.98 -16.73
CA PRO A 188 -0.98 17.82 -18.12
C PRO A 188 -1.29 16.38 -18.50
N LEU A 189 -0.47 15.39 -18.04
CA LEU A 189 -0.73 13.98 -18.32
C LEU A 189 -2.03 13.49 -17.68
N LEU A 190 -2.29 13.82 -16.42
CA LEU A 190 -3.53 13.44 -15.74
C LEU A 190 -4.76 13.97 -16.47
N GLU A 191 -4.73 15.26 -16.84
CA GLU A 191 -5.82 15.90 -17.57
C GLU A 191 -6.05 15.27 -18.94
N LYS A 192 -4.95 14.98 -19.67
CA LYS A 192 -5.04 14.35 -20.98
C LYS A 192 -5.51 12.89 -20.90
N CYS A 193 -5.05 12.13 -19.92
CA CYS A 193 -5.54 10.79 -19.66
C CYS A 193 -7.06 10.78 -19.41
N PHE A 194 -7.55 11.71 -18.58
CA PHE A 194 -8.97 11.85 -18.31
C PHE A 194 -9.78 12.16 -19.58
N GLN A 195 -9.30 13.10 -20.42
CA GLN A 195 -9.91 13.41 -21.71
C GLN A 195 -9.94 12.22 -22.68
N ASN A 196 -8.94 11.35 -22.61
CA ASN A 196 -8.83 10.14 -23.42
C ASN A 196 -9.54 8.92 -22.82
N GLY A 197 -10.31 9.10 -21.72
CA GLY A 197 -11.16 8.06 -21.13
C GLY A 197 -10.49 7.17 -20.11
N ILE A 198 -9.27 7.52 -19.62
CA ILE A 198 -8.61 6.78 -18.55
C ILE A 198 -8.35 7.65 -17.32
N ILE A 199 -8.64 7.10 -16.14
CA ILE A 199 -8.33 7.73 -14.86
C ILE A 199 -7.04 7.13 -14.31
N VAL A 200 -6.02 7.94 -14.12
CA VAL A 200 -4.80 7.64 -13.38
C VAL A 200 -4.64 8.61 -12.22
N LEU A 201 -3.91 8.23 -11.19
CA LEU A 201 -3.83 8.98 -9.94
C LEU A 201 -2.41 9.50 -9.72
N ALA A 202 -2.31 10.73 -9.22
CA ALA A 202 -1.05 11.27 -8.70
C ALA A 202 -0.76 10.73 -7.30
N CYS A 203 0.53 10.66 -6.94
CA CYS A 203 0.98 10.54 -5.55
C CYS A 203 2.36 11.19 -5.38
N GLY A 204 2.69 11.55 -4.13
CA GLY A 204 3.92 12.27 -3.86
C GLY A 204 4.09 13.52 -4.72
N ASN A 205 5.33 13.86 -5.06
CA ASN A 205 5.65 15.08 -5.80
C ASN A 205 5.54 14.91 -7.32
N ASN A 206 5.90 13.75 -7.86
CA ASN A 206 6.06 13.54 -9.31
C ASN A 206 5.60 12.16 -9.80
N SER A 207 4.96 11.34 -8.96
CA SER A 207 4.57 9.99 -9.32
C SER A 207 3.15 9.91 -9.89
N ILE A 208 2.96 8.97 -10.79
CA ILE A 208 1.68 8.45 -11.27
C ILE A 208 1.54 7.02 -10.72
N ARG A 209 0.44 6.73 -10.04
CA ARG A 209 0.17 5.44 -9.43
C ARG A 209 -0.99 4.70 -10.07
N PHE A 210 -0.92 3.40 -10.01
CA PHE A 210 -1.92 2.47 -10.52
C PHE A 210 -2.59 1.75 -9.35
N ARG A 211 -3.92 1.71 -9.36
CA ARG A 211 -4.77 1.03 -8.38
C ARG A 211 -5.94 0.42 -9.12
N THR A 212 -5.68 -0.68 -9.82
CA THR A 212 -6.68 -1.36 -10.62
C THR A 212 -7.55 -2.27 -9.76
N ARG A 213 -8.61 -2.81 -10.33
CA ARG A 213 -9.37 -3.91 -9.71
C ARG A 213 -8.53 -5.20 -9.72
N LEU A 214 -8.78 -6.10 -8.76
CA LEU A 214 -8.00 -7.35 -8.64
C LEU A 214 -8.24 -8.33 -9.79
N ASN A 215 -9.39 -8.29 -10.45
CA ASN A 215 -9.75 -9.14 -11.60
C ASN A 215 -9.48 -8.48 -12.96
N ILE A 216 -8.55 -7.53 -13.02
CA ILE A 216 -8.13 -6.91 -14.29
C ILE A 216 -7.49 -7.94 -15.21
N THR A 217 -7.66 -7.76 -16.52
CA THR A 217 -7.14 -8.63 -17.58
C THR A 217 -5.93 -8.01 -18.30
N GLU A 218 -5.15 -8.81 -19.02
CA GLU A 218 -4.05 -8.33 -19.87
C GLU A 218 -4.54 -7.32 -20.91
N SER A 219 -5.66 -7.61 -21.58
CA SER A 219 -6.22 -6.72 -22.62
C SER A 219 -6.57 -5.33 -22.06
N GLU A 220 -7.10 -5.27 -20.84
CA GLU A 220 -7.41 -3.98 -20.18
C GLU A 220 -6.16 -3.24 -19.75
N LEU A 221 -5.12 -3.95 -19.35
CA LEU A 221 -3.81 -3.35 -19.05
C LEU A 221 -3.14 -2.80 -20.31
N ASP A 222 -3.21 -3.53 -21.43
CA ASP A 222 -2.72 -3.09 -22.74
C ASP A 222 -3.44 -1.82 -23.19
N GLU A 223 -4.76 -1.82 -23.14
CA GLU A 223 -5.58 -0.64 -23.47
C GLU A 223 -5.21 0.56 -22.59
N GLY A 224 -5.15 0.36 -21.27
CA GLY A 224 -4.82 1.41 -20.31
C GLY A 224 -3.44 2.04 -20.58
N VAL A 225 -2.40 1.22 -20.75
CA VAL A 225 -1.04 1.71 -21.01
C VAL A 225 -0.93 2.37 -22.39
N ASN A 226 -1.65 1.87 -23.41
CA ASN A 226 -1.72 2.50 -24.72
C ASN A 226 -2.39 3.87 -24.67
N LEU A 227 -3.46 4.04 -23.89
CA LEU A 227 -4.11 5.34 -23.66
C LEU A 227 -3.17 6.32 -22.94
N ILE A 228 -2.40 5.87 -21.95
CA ILE A 228 -1.39 6.69 -21.27
C ILE A 228 -0.30 7.13 -22.26
N SER A 229 0.23 6.17 -23.06
CA SER A 229 1.24 6.48 -24.10
C SER A 229 0.72 7.50 -25.12
N SER A 230 -0.53 7.33 -25.57
CA SER A 230 -1.18 8.26 -26.52
C SER A 230 -1.39 9.63 -25.89
N SER A 231 -1.77 9.68 -24.61
CA SER A 231 -1.94 10.93 -23.86
C SER A 231 -0.60 11.65 -23.68
N LEU A 232 0.46 10.91 -23.40
CA LEU A 232 1.81 11.48 -23.28
C LEU A 232 2.28 12.10 -24.59
N LYS A 233 2.07 11.43 -25.74
CA LYS A 233 2.39 11.96 -27.06
C LYS A 233 1.68 13.26 -27.41
N GLN A 234 0.53 13.53 -26.81
CA GLN A 234 -0.27 14.74 -27.08
C GLN A 234 0.16 15.95 -26.24
N ILE A 235 1.01 15.76 -25.24
CA ILE A 235 1.46 16.82 -24.33
C ILE A 235 2.95 17.13 -24.44
N ILE A 236 3.70 16.35 -25.23
CA ILE A 236 5.11 16.57 -25.56
C ILE A 236 5.23 17.03 -27.02
#